data_003193f1ec2bc7cea8986f0c85b95e71
#
_entry.id   003193f1ec2bc7cea8986f0c85b95e71
#
_cell.length_a   1.000
_cell.length_b   1.000
_cell.length_c   1.000
_cell.angle_alpha   90.00
_cell.angle_beta   90.00
_cell.angle_gamma   90.00
#
_symmetry.space_group_name_H-M   'P 1'
#
loop_
_entity.id
_entity.type
_entity.pdbx_description
1 polymer ?
#
loop_
_entity_poly.entity_id
_entity_poly.type
_entity_poly.pdbx_seq_one_letter_code
_entity_poly.pdbx_strand_id
1 'polypeptide(L)'
;MDGILPLWKEKGMTSFDCVFKVRRLLQTKKVGHSGTLDPEVDGVLPICVGKATKVVEYLLESNKVYQGEICLGIATETEDAHGEIVKQEAIMTPFTTEEIDAMMETFIGEITQIPPMYSAVKVNGKRLYEYARKGEVVERPERKVSIYEFKRTSTPKYDEATKTQKWTFEVSCSKGTYVRTLAVDLGEKLGVPSHMSQLTRIKSGPFISEQCVTLSQLEALVEQQQAASILRPLEEVFRTYPRVDISEEFMTKVKNGAILTTKELPQVIEPSTFYIEGELIALYGPHPEKNGLLKPIKMF
;
A
#
# COMPACT_ATOMS: atom_id res chain seq x y z
N MET A 1 -2.20 24.50 4.17
CA MET A 1 -1.03 23.60 4.11
C MET A 1 -1.37 22.44 3.20
N ASP A 2 -0.56 22.20 2.17
CA ASP A 2 -0.79 21.18 1.14
C ASP A 2 0.47 20.34 0.99
N GLY A 3 0.33 19.02 0.83
CA GLY A 3 1.44 18.11 0.60
C GLY A 3 1.18 16.70 1.13
N ILE A 4 2.18 15.84 1.00
CA ILE A 4 2.11 14.45 1.47
C ILE A 4 3.03 14.31 2.67
N LEU A 5 2.47 13.87 3.78
CA LEU A 5 3.19 13.52 4.99
C LEU A 5 3.58 12.04 4.92
N PRO A 6 4.85 11.67 4.79
CA PRO A 6 5.29 10.31 5.00
C PRO A 6 5.20 10.01 6.51
N LEU A 7 4.13 9.35 6.94
CA LEU A 7 3.92 9.02 8.34
C LEU A 7 4.41 7.60 8.63
N TRP A 8 5.12 7.40 9.71
CA TRP A 8 5.31 6.09 10.31
C TRP A 8 4.11 5.80 11.22
N LYS A 9 3.25 4.89 10.79
CA LYS A 9 2.16 4.41 11.63
C LYS A 9 2.72 3.42 12.66
N GLU A 10 2.55 3.73 13.93
CA GLU A 10 2.90 2.83 15.02
C GLU A 10 1.83 1.75 15.22
N LYS A 11 2.20 0.63 15.87
CA LYS A 11 1.25 -0.42 16.26
C LYS A 11 0.22 0.10 17.25
N GLY A 12 -0.91 -0.60 17.37
CA GLY A 12 -1.98 -0.29 18.32
C GLY A 12 -2.97 0.79 17.86
N MET A 13 -2.84 1.32 16.62
CA MET A 13 -3.77 2.29 16.05
C MET A 13 -4.16 1.93 14.62
N THR A 14 -5.36 2.31 14.22
CA THR A 14 -5.83 2.17 12.83
C THR A 14 -5.23 3.26 11.94
N SER A 15 -5.20 3.02 10.62
CA SER A 15 -4.82 4.07 9.66
C SER A 15 -5.75 5.28 9.71
N PHE A 16 -7.02 5.08 10.10
CA PHE A 16 -7.98 6.18 10.27
C PHE A 16 -7.69 7.02 11.52
N ASP A 17 -7.23 6.40 12.61
CA ASP A 17 -6.78 7.14 13.81
C ASP A 17 -5.62 8.08 13.48
N CYS A 18 -4.69 7.64 12.62
CA CYS A 18 -3.62 8.48 12.12
C CYS A 18 -4.17 9.70 11.35
N VAL A 19 -5.14 9.47 10.45
CA VAL A 19 -5.81 10.58 9.72
C VAL A 19 -6.47 11.55 10.68
N PHE A 20 -7.17 11.04 11.70
CA PHE A 20 -7.84 11.87 12.70
C PHE A 20 -6.86 12.71 13.51
N LYS A 21 -5.75 12.12 13.99
CA LYS A 21 -4.68 12.83 14.69
C LYS A 21 -4.01 13.89 13.82
N VAL A 22 -3.69 13.57 12.57
CA VAL A 22 -3.09 14.53 11.62
C VAL A 22 -4.05 15.69 11.34
N ARG A 23 -5.37 15.42 11.16
CA ARG A 23 -6.39 16.49 11.02
C ARG A 23 -6.38 17.46 12.19
N ARG A 24 -6.27 16.94 13.40
CA ARG A 24 -6.24 17.74 14.62
C ARG A 24 -4.96 18.56 14.73
N LEU A 25 -3.80 17.93 14.52
CA LEU A 25 -2.49 18.59 14.61
C LEU A 25 -2.32 19.69 13.55
N LEU A 26 -2.70 19.41 12.29
CA LEU A 26 -2.55 20.38 11.19
C LEU A 26 -3.79 21.29 11.00
N GLN A 27 -4.81 21.20 11.88
CA GLN A 27 -6.03 22.01 11.86
C GLN A 27 -6.72 22.04 10.49
N THR A 28 -6.78 20.90 9.79
CA THR A 28 -7.39 20.80 8.46
C THR A 28 -8.29 19.57 8.35
N LYS A 29 -9.43 19.73 7.65
CA LYS A 29 -10.36 18.61 7.37
C LYS A 29 -9.94 17.79 6.16
N LYS A 30 -9.17 18.37 5.24
CA LYS A 30 -8.73 17.71 4.00
C LYS A 30 -7.50 16.85 4.27
N VAL A 31 -7.72 15.63 4.76
CA VAL A 31 -6.67 14.64 5.02
C VAL A 31 -7.17 13.27 4.64
N GLY A 32 -6.36 12.51 3.91
CA GLY A 32 -6.63 11.13 3.52
C GLY A 32 -5.35 10.29 3.53
N HIS A 33 -5.47 8.97 3.66
CA HIS A 33 -4.31 8.06 3.63
C HIS A 33 -4.30 7.18 2.36
N SER A 34 -3.13 6.68 1.99
CA SER A 34 -2.89 5.88 0.80
C SER A 34 -2.71 4.39 1.12
N GLY A 35 -3.76 3.73 1.56
CA GLY A 35 -3.76 2.28 1.83
C GLY A 35 -3.67 1.94 3.31
N THR A 36 -4.63 1.14 3.75
CA THR A 36 -4.78 0.72 5.13
C THR A 36 -3.63 -0.20 5.57
N LEU A 37 -3.17 0.00 6.79
CA LEU A 37 -2.41 -0.97 7.58
C LEU A 37 -3.31 -1.47 8.70
N ASP A 38 -3.22 -2.76 9.02
CA ASP A 38 -3.91 -3.34 10.17
C ASP A 38 -3.41 -2.67 11.46
N PRO A 39 -4.20 -2.67 12.56
CA PRO A 39 -3.82 -2.01 13.80
C PRO A 39 -2.45 -2.43 14.33
N GLU A 40 -2.14 -3.73 14.28
CA GLU A 40 -0.91 -4.32 14.79
C GLU A 40 0.26 -4.34 13.78
N VAL A 41 0.04 -3.74 12.59
CA VAL A 41 1.08 -3.56 11.57
C VAL A 41 1.56 -2.12 11.62
N ASP A 42 2.87 -1.94 11.74
CA ASP A 42 3.51 -0.62 11.66
C ASP A 42 4.06 -0.33 10.24
N GLY A 43 4.55 0.89 10.05
CA GLY A 43 5.30 1.24 8.85
C GLY A 43 4.78 2.45 8.09
N VAL A 44 5.27 2.57 6.87
CA VAL A 44 5.07 3.71 5.97
C VAL A 44 3.60 3.88 5.60
N LEU A 45 2.98 4.97 6.04
CA LEU A 45 1.61 5.35 5.73
C LEU A 45 1.58 6.79 5.19
N PRO A 46 1.67 6.99 3.87
CA PRO A 46 1.58 8.34 3.31
C PRO A 46 0.20 8.95 3.58
N ILE A 47 0.19 10.13 4.19
CA ILE A 47 -1.01 10.92 4.51
C ILE A 47 -1.03 12.15 3.62
N CYS A 48 -2.03 12.25 2.77
CA CYS A 48 -2.24 13.41 1.89
C CYS A 48 -2.99 14.51 2.63
N VAL A 49 -2.49 15.74 2.57
CA VAL A 49 -3.03 16.92 3.24
C VAL A 49 -3.41 17.97 2.20
N GLY A 50 -4.57 18.60 2.36
CA GLY A 50 -5.04 19.69 1.50
C GLY A 50 -5.22 19.27 0.05
N LYS A 51 -4.61 20.00 -0.89
CA LYS A 51 -4.66 19.68 -2.33
C LYS A 51 -4.10 18.29 -2.65
N ALA A 52 -3.12 17.78 -1.88
CA ALA A 52 -2.56 16.46 -2.10
C ALA A 52 -3.57 15.31 -1.89
N THR A 53 -4.74 15.54 -1.30
CA THR A 53 -5.81 14.53 -1.27
C THR A 53 -6.28 14.09 -2.67
N LYS A 54 -6.03 14.92 -3.69
CA LYS A 54 -6.32 14.58 -5.09
C LYS A 54 -5.45 13.46 -5.65
N VAL A 55 -4.29 13.17 -5.04
CA VAL A 55 -3.37 12.12 -5.50
C VAL A 55 -3.44 10.82 -4.69
N VAL A 56 -4.35 10.72 -3.73
CA VAL A 56 -4.55 9.50 -2.91
C VAL A 56 -4.76 8.26 -3.79
N GLU A 57 -5.55 8.36 -4.84
CA GLU A 57 -5.84 7.24 -5.75
C GLU A 57 -4.58 6.69 -6.42
N TYR A 58 -3.64 7.55 -6.83
CA TYR A 58 -2.38 7.15 -7.46
C TYR A 58 -1.44 6.45 -6.46
N LEU A 59 -1.41 6.92 -5.22
CA LEU A 59 -0.68 6.26 -4.15
C LEU A 59 -1.30 4.91 -3.77
N LEU A 60 -2.63 4.78 -3.83
CA LEU A 60 -3.30 3.49 -3.62
C LEU A 60 -2.88 2.48 -4.68
N GLU A 61 -2.76 2.90 -5.95
CA GLU A 61 -2.34 2.07 -7.07
C GLU A 61 -0.87 1.67 -7.04
N SER A 62 -0.03 2.39 -6.31
CA SER A 62 1.41 2.16 -6.28
C SER A 62 1.79 0.85 -5.56
N ASN A 63 2.98 0.32 -5.90
CA ASN A 63 3.53 -0.86 -5.27
C ASN A 63 3.92 -0.62 -3.81
N LYS A 64 3.91 -1.69 -3.02
CA LYS A 64 4.29 -1.70 -1.61
C LYS A 64 5.38 -2.74 -1.36
N VAL A 65 6.25 -2.46 -0.38
CA VAL A 65 7.23 -3.43 0.10
C VAL A 65 7.01 -3.64 1.59
N TYR A 66 6.98 -4.90 1.98
CA TYR A 66 6.81 -5.31 3.36
C TYR A 66 7.97 -6.20 3.79
N GLN A 67 8.33 -6.09 5.06
CA GLN A 67 9.12 -7.07 5.77
C GLN A 67 8.25 -7.72 6.83
N GLY A 68 8.40 -9.03 7.02
CA GLY A 68 7.58 -9.76 7.97
C GLY A 68 8.22 -11.05 8.41
N GLU A 69 7.48 -11.81 9.23
CA GLU A 69 7.86 -13.15 9.68
C GLU A 69 6.72 -14.12 9.43
N ILE A 70 7.01 -15.28 8.88
CA ILE A 70 6.09 -16.41 8.74
C ILE A 70 6.37 -17.42 9.83
N CYS A 71 5.29 -17.97 10.42
CA CYS A 71 5.33 -19.07 11.38
C CYS A 71 4.59 -20.26 10.81
N LEU A 72 5.28 -21.37 10.59
CA LEU A 72 4.72 -22.67 10.24
C LEU A 72 4.37 -23.49 11.48
N GLY A 73 3.35 -24.32 11.38
CA GLY A 73 2.87 -25.22 12.44
C GLY A 73 1.64 -24.72 13.19
N ILE A 74 1.27 -23.44 13.00
CA ILE A 74 0.11 -22.80 13.66
C ILE A 74 -0.65 -21.92 12.67
N ALA A 75 -1.96 -22.13 12.57
CA ALA A 75 -2.87 -21.20 11.88
C ALA A 75 -3.79 -20.50 12.88
N THR A 76 -4.09 -19.23 12.62
CA THR A 76 -4.96 -18.41 13.44
C THR A 76 -6.17 -17.91 12.65
N GLU A 77 -7.23 -17.53 13.34
CA GLU A 77 -8.46 -17.02 12.74
C GLU A 77 -8.23 -15.76 11.90
N THR A 78 -7.32 -14.88 12.33
CA THR A 78 -7.01 -13.60 11.67
C THR A 78 -5.88 -13.70 10.64
N GLU A 79 -5.29 -14.90 10.47
CA GLU A 79 -4.12 -15.15 9.61
C GLU A 79 -2.84 -14.42 10.10
N ASP A 80 -2.87 -13.83 11.30
CA ASP A 80 -1.75 -13.18 11.99
C ASP A 80 -1.62 -13.69 13.44
N ALA A 81 -0.62 -13.20 14.18
CA ALA A 81 -0.34 -13.66 15.55
C ALA A 81 -1.36 -13.22 16.62
N HIS A 82 -2.38 -12.40 16.26
CA HIS A 82 -3.32 -11.80 17.23
C HIS A 82 -4.66 -12.55 17.29
N GLY A 83 -4.95 -13.43 16.32
CA GLY A 83 -6.15 -14.25 16.31
C GLY A 83 -6.03 -15.49 17.18
N GLU A 84 -7.18 -16.09 17.53
CA GLU A 84 -7.23 -17.38 18.19
C GLU A 84 -6.62 -18.48 17.29
N ILE A 85 -5.96 -19.46 17.90
CA ILE A 85 -5.41 -20.60 17.17
C ILE A 85 -6.56 -21.48 16.70
N VAL A 86 -6.68 -21.68 15.39
CA VAL A 86 -7.71 -22.53 14.78
C VAL A 86 -7.17 -23.89 14.33
N LYS A 87 -5.87 -23.98 14.10
CA LYS A 87 -5.20 -25.26 13.77
C LYS A 87 -3.75 -25.22 14.25
N GLN A 88 -3.31 -26.32 14.85
CA GLN A 88 -1.92 -26.54 15.22
C GLN A 88 -1.48 -27.92 14.77
N GLU A 89 -0.33 -28.00 14.12
CA GLU A 89 0.25 -29.26 13.63
C GLU A 89 1.77 -29.20 13.81
N ALA A 90 2.30 -30.15 14.56
CA ALA A 90 3.72 -30.21 14.84
C ALA A 90 4.55 -30.48 13.58
N ILE A 91 5.54 -29.68 13.31
CA ILE A 91 6.51 -29.92 12.24
C ILE A 91 7.52 -30.93 12.75
N MET A 92 7.42 -32.17 12.29
CA MET A 92 8.29 -33.26 12.74
C MET A 92 9.67 -33.20 12.09
N THR A 93 9.74 -32.74 10.84
CA THR A 93 10.98 -32.51 10.09
C THR A 93 10.97 -31.08 9.60
N PRO A 94 11.90 -30.22 10.09
CA PRO A 94 12.00 -28.85 9.63
C PRO A 94 12.30 -28.78 8.14
N PHE A 95 11.66 -27.84 7.45
CA PHE A 95 11.92 -27.53 6.04
C PHE A 95 13.32 -26.93 5.90
N THR A 96 14.04 -27.33 4.87
CA THR A 96 15.35 -26.74 4.54
C THR A 96 15.19 -25.35 3.95
N THR A 97 16.29 -24.60 3.92
CA THR A 97 16.36 -23.29 3.30
C THR A 97 15.93 -23.36 1.81
N GLU A 98 16.41 -24.38 1.10
CA GLU A 98 16.18 -24.61 -0.33
C GLU A 98 14.70 -24.91 -0.60
N GLU A 99 14.04 -25.71 0.22
CA GLU A 99 12.61 -26.03 0.11
C GLU A 99 11.76 -24.77 0.31
N ILE A 100 12.08 -23.97 1.32
CA ILE A 100 11.37 -22.72 1.61
C ILE A 100 11.56 -21.73 0.45
N ASP A 101 12.80 -21.50 0.01
CA ASP A 101 13.10 -20.55 -1.05
C ASP A 101 12.44 -20.96 -2.39
N ALA A 102 12.50 -22.25 -2.74
CA ALA A 102 11.84 -22.78 -3.93
C ALA A 102 10.32 -22.60 -3.86
N MET A 103 9.71 -22.78 -2.66
CA MET A 103 8.27 -22.57 -2.49
C MET A 103 7.91 -21.09 -2.59
N MET A 104 8.68 -20.19 -1.97
CA MET A 104 8.46 -18.74 -2.07
C MET A 104 8.54 -18.24 -3.52
N GLU A 105 9.46 -18.78 -4.31
CA GLU A 105 9.62 -18.42 -5.72
C GLU A 105 8.36 -18.74 -6.56
N THR A 106 7.58 -19.79 -6.20
CA THR A 106 6.34 -20.14 -6.90
C THR A 106 5.22 -19.09 -6.80
N PHE A 107 5.38 -18.10 -5.93
CA PHE A 107 4.42 -17.00 -5.76
C PHE A 107 4.76 -15.77 -6.59
N ILE A 108 5.93 -15.71 -7.23
CA ILE A 108 6.33 -14.56 -8.05
C ILE A 108 5.49 -14.53 -9.34
N GLY A 109 4.98 -13.35 -9.69
CA GLY A 109 4.10 -13.13 -10.83
C GLY A 109 2.67 -12.81 -10.44
N GLU A 110 1.71 -13.05 -11.34
CA GLU A 110 0.28 -12.86 -11.06
C GLU A 110 -0.27 -14.10 -10.33
N ILE A 111 -0.86 -13.88 -9.16
CA ILE A 111 -1.51 -14.90 -8.36
C ILE A 111 -2.96 -14.51 -8.04
N THR A 112 -3.79 -15.51 -7.75
CA THR A 112 -5.15 -15.29 -7.25
C THR A 112 -5.13 -15.42 -5.72
N GLN A 113 -5.70 -14.42 -5.02
CA GLN A 113 -5.89 -14.46 -3.57
C GLN A 113 -7.37 -14.33 -3.22
N ILE A 114 -7.78 -15.03 -2.16
CA ILE A 114 -9.06 -14.84 -1.49
C ILE A 114 -8.79 -13.97 -0.25
N PRO A 115 -9.35 -12.73 -0.17
CA PRO A 115 -9.11 -11.85 0.98
C PRO A 115 -9.47 -12.51 2.31
N PRO A 116 -8.73 -12.23 3.42
CA PRO A 116 -9.06 -12.78 4.72
C PRO A 116 -10.42 -12.25 5.21
N MET A 117 -11.10 -13.02 6.07
CA MET A 117 -12.38 -12.58 6.68
C MET A 117 -12.23 -11.29 7.48
N TYR A 118 -11.09 -11.11 8.15
CA TYR A 118 -10.75 -9.86 8.86
C TYR A 118 -10.14 -8.83 7.91
N SER A 119 -10.94 -8.37 6.92
CA SER A 119 -10.53 -7.34 5.95
C SER A 119 -11.62 -6.30 5.73
N ALA A 120 -11.23 -5.17 5.13
CA ALA A 120 -12.15 -4.08 4.78
C ALA A 120 -12.85 -4.26 3.42
N VAL A 121 -12.69 -5.41 2.77
CA VAL A 121 -13.37 -5.74 1.50
C VAL A 121 -14.88 -5.77 1.75
N LYS A 122 -15.63 -5.14 0.85
CA LYS A 122 -17.09 -5.11 0.93
C LYS A 122 -17.70 -6.22 0.08
N VAL A 123 -18.62 -6.97 0.70
CA VAL A 123 -19.48 -7.94 0.03
C VAL A 123 -20.92 -7.66 0.46
N ASN A 124 -21.84 -7.54 -0.47
CA ASN A 124 -23.25 -7.21 -0.20
C ASN A 124 -23.43 -5.96 0.68
N GLY A 125 -22.57 -4.93 0.48
CA GLY A 125 -22.65 -3.66 1.19
C GLY A 125 -21.99 -3.62 2.58
N LYS A 126 -21.64 -4.77 3.18
CA LYS A 126 -20.97 -4.90 4.48
C LYS A 126 -19.49 -5.27 4.28
N ARG A 127 -18.63 -4.92 5.22
CA ARG A 127 -17.21 -5.31 5.18
C ARG A 127 -17.05 -6.75 5.70
N LEU A 128 -16.06 -7.50 5.17
CA LEU A 128 -15.84 -8.89 5.58
C LEU A 128 -15.63 -9.05 7.10
N TYR A 129 -14.89 -8.12 7.74
CA TYR A 129 -14.70 -8.17 9.19
C TYR A 129 -16.01 -8.02 10.00
N GLU A 130 -17.07 -7.42 9.42
CA GLU A 130 -18.38 -7.29 10.07
C GLU A 130 -19.11 -8.64 10.07
N TYR A 131 -18.93 -9.46 9.03
CA TYR A 131 -19.40 -10.85 8.96
C TYR A 131 -18.61 -11.72 9.96
N ALA A 132 -17.27 -11.62 9.95
CA ALA A 132 -16.41 -12.38 10.85
C ALA A 132 -16.81 -12.20 12.32
N ARG A 133 -16.98 -10.96 12.78
CA ARG A 133 -17.39 -10.64 14.17
C ARG A 133 -18.76 -11.19 14.56
N LYS A 134 -19.61 -11.51 13.60
CA LYS A 134 -20.94 -12.09 13.82
C LYS A 134 -20.97 -13.58 13.63
N GLY A 135 -19.86 -14.20 13.22
CA GLY A 135 -19.81 -15.60 12.84
C GLY A 135 -20.63 -15.94 11.57
N GLU A 136 -20.94 -14.91 10.76
CA GLU A 136 -21.69 -15.08 9.50
C GLU A 136 -20.74 -15.56 8.39
N VAL A 137 -21.13 -16.60 7.67
CA VAL A 137 -20.39 -17.09 6.50
C VAL A 137 -20.80 -16.30 5.26
N VAL A 138 -19.83 -15.86 4.48
CA VAL A 138 -20.04 -15.15 3.22
C VAL A 138 -19.00 -15.61 2.19
N GLU A 139 -19.41 -15.73 0.93
CA GLU A 139 -18.50 -16.01 -0.17
C GLU A 139 -17.57 -14.81 -0.39
N ARG A 140 -16.27 -15.06 -0.33
CA ARG A 140 -15.25 -14.02 -0.51
C ARG A 140 -14.83 -13.94 -1.97
N PRO A 141 -14.78 -12.73 -2.56
CA PRO A 141 -14.39 -12.57 -3.95
C PRO A 141 -12.90 -12.86 -4.14
N GLU A 142 -12.58 -13.63 -5.15
CA GLU A 142 -11.20 -13.78 -5.61
C GLU A 142 -10.69 -12.47 -6.22
N ARG A 143 -9.39 -12.23 -6.10
CA ARG A 143 -8.72 -11.11 -6.75
C ARG A 143 -7.35 -11.52 -7.28
N LYS A 144 -7.00 -10.94 -8.40
CA LYS A 144 -5.66 -11.06 -8.96
C LYS A 144 -4.76 -9.99 -8.36
N VAL A 145 -3.58 -10.40 -7.93
CA VAL A 145 -2.52 -9.53 -7.41
C VAL A 145 -1.19 -9.96 -8.01
N SER A 146 -0.23 -9.04 -8.05
CA SER A 146 1.10 -9.35 -8.56
C SER A 146 2.13 -9.30 -7.43
N ILE A 147 2.92 -10.34 -7.33
CA ILE A 147 4.09 -10.41 -6.46
C ILE A 147 5.32 -10.20 -7.34
N TYR A 148 6.05 -9.11 -7.11
CA TYR A 148 7.22 -8.75 -7.91
C TYR A 148 8.49 -9.38 -7.38
N GLU A 149 8.58 -9.54 -6.06
CA GLU A 149 9.67 -10.19 -5.35
C GLU A 149 9.12 -10.79 -4.05
N PHE A 150 9.58 -11.99 -3.70
CA PHE A 150 9.28 -12.62 -2.42
C PHE A 150 10.50 -13.44 -2.00
N LYS A 151 11.24 -12.95 -1.04
CA LYS A 151 12.52 -13.52 -0.61
C LYS A 151 12.60 -13.67 0.90
N ARG A 152 13.23 -14.72 1.35
CA ARG A 152 13.60 -14.93 2.73
C ARG A 152 14.79 -14.02 3.08
N THR A 153 14.74 -13.45 4.29
CA THR A 153 15.78 -12.51 4.77
C THR A 153 16.53 -13.01 6.01
N SER A 154 16.14 -14.18 6.57
CA SER A 154 16.86 -14.83 7.67
C SER A 154 16.95 -16.34 7.49
N THR A 155 17.90 -16.97 8.15
CA THR A 155 17.92 -18.44 8.29
C THR A 155 16.66 -18.90 9.02
N PRO A 156 15.97 -19.97 8.53
CA PRO A 156 14.84 -20.54 9.22
C PRO A 156 15.23 -21.05 10.61
N LYS A 157 14.43 -20.71 11.60
CA LYS A 157 14.61 -21.14 13.00
C LYS A 157 13.53 -22.13 13.37
N TYR A 158 13.93 -23.31 13.82
CA TYR A 158 13.03 -24.32 14.34
C TYR A 158 13.00 -24.27 15.86
N ASP A 159 11.80 -24.32 16.43
CA ASP A 159 11.58 -24.38 17.88
C ASP A 159 11.18 -25.80 18.26
N GLU A 160 12.06 -26.52 18.96
CA GLU A 160 11.86 -27.89 19.42
C GLU A 160 10.72 -28.02 20.44
N ALA A 161 10.45 -26.99 21.22
CA ALA A 161 9.42 -27.03 22.27
C ALA A 161 8.02 -26.90 21.68
N THR A 162 7.85 -26.00 20.72
CA THR A 162 6.55 -25.73 20.07
C THR A 162 6.37 -26.52 18.77
N LYS A 163 7.43 -27.14 18.25
CA LYS A 163 7.47 -27.82 16.96
C LYS A 163 7.03 -26.90 15.82
N THR A 164 7.44 -25.63 15.85
CA THR A 164 7.16 -24.61 14.84
C THR A 164 8.43 -24.16 14.14
N GLN A 165 8.29 -23.61 12.95
CA GLN A 165 9.43 -23.07 12.21
C GLN A 165 9.12 -21.65 11.72
N LYS A 166 10.09 -20.73 11.84
CA LYS A 166 9.93 -19.32 11.53
C LYS A 166 11.10 -18.77 10.73
N TRP A 167 10.81 -17.81 9.85
CA TRP A 167 11.83 -17.00 9.19
C TRP A 167 11.27 -15.64 8.80
N THR A 168 12.15 -14.66 8.63
CA THR A 168 11.78 -13.35 8.11
C THR A 168 11.86 -13.33 6.59
N PHE A 169 11.01 -12.50 6.00
CA PHE A 169 10.93 -12.31 4.55
C PHE A 169 10.80 -10.84 4.18
N GLU A 170 11.04 -10.55 2.90
CA GLU A 170 10.67 -9.31 2.24
C GLU A 170 9.81 -9.63 1.03
N VAL A 171 8.73 -8.86 0.83
CA VAL A 171 7.84 -9.00 -0.32
C VAL A 171 7.56 -7.66 -0.96
N SER A 172 7.73 -7.58 -2.30
CA SER A 172 7.31 -6.46 -3.12
C SER A 172 6.07 -6.87 -3.92
N CYS A 173 4.97 -6.11 -3.80
CA CYS A 173 3.69 -6.52 -4.36
C CYS A 173 2.84 -5.34 -4.84
N SER A 174 1.84 -5.67 -5.65
CA SER A 174 0.84 -4.74 -6.14
C SER A 174 -0.16 -4.33 -5.05
N LYS A 175 -0.96 -3.30 -5.34
CA LYS A 175 -2.12 -2.95 -4.51
C LYS A 175 -3.03 -4.14 -4.24
N GLY A 176 -3.69 -4.14 -3.09
CA GLY A 176 -4.71 -5.14 -2.73
C GLY A 176 -4.18 -6.51 -2.32
N THR A 177 -2.86 -6.69 -2.30
CA THR A 177 -2.22 -7.91 -1.80
C THR A 177 -2.39 -8.01 -0.28
N TYR A 178 -2.86 -9.15 0.20
CA TYR A 178 -2.89 -9.51 1.62
C TYR A 178 -1.68 -10.37 1.96
N VAL A 179 -0.72 -9.79 2.68
CA VAL A 179 0.50 -10.51 3.08
C VAL A 179 0.17 -11.61 4.09
N ARG A 180 -0.87 -11.43 4.90
CA ARG A 180 -1.40 -12.48 5.80
C ARG A 180 -1.80 -13.72 5.01
N THR A 181 -2.61 -13.55 3.99
CA THR A 181 -3.05 -14.64 3.10
C THR A 181 -1.86 -15.26 2.36
N LEU A 182 -0.87 -14.46 1.93
CA LEU A 182 0.34 -14.98 1.28
C LEU A 182 1.10 -15.95 2.21
N ALA A 183 1.16 -15.65 3.51
CA ALA A 183 1.77 -16.53 4.49
C ALA A 183 0.97 -17.84 4.67
N VAL A 184 -0.36 -17.76 4.71
CA VAL A 184 -1.25 -18.94 4.81
C VAL A 184 -1.13 -19.81 3.56
N ASP A 185 -1.24 -19.22 2.36
CA ASP A 185 -1.14 -19.92 1.08
C ASP A 185 0.21 -20.65 0.94
N LEU A 186 1.30 -20.05 1.46
CA LEU A 186 2.63 -20.68 1.47
C LEU A 186 2.66 -21.92 2.37
N GLY A 187 2.10 -21.83 3.57
CA GLY A 187 2.01 -22.99 4.45
C GLY A 187 1.12 -24.10 3.88
N GLU A 188 0.00 -23.74 3.23
CA GLU A 188 -0.86 -24.71 2.54
C GLU A 188 -0.11 -25.48 1.45
N LYS A 189 0.70 -24.76 0.64
CA LYS A 189 1.55 -25.42 -0.38
C LYS A 189 2.65 -26.29 0.24
N LEU A 190 3.14 -25.97 1.41
CA LEU A 190 4.08 -26.80 2.18
C LEU A 190 3.36 -27.95 2.94
N GLY A 191 2.03 -27.97 2.94
CA GLY A 191 1.22 -29.01 3.61
C GLY A 191 1.10 -28.84 5.13
N VAL A 192 1.36 -27.65 5.68
CA VAL A 192 1.30 -27.36 7.11
C VAL A 192 0.54 -26.05 7.39
N PRO A 193 -0.16 -25.92 8.54
CA PRO A 193 -0.79 -24.66 8.93
C PRO A 193 0.25 -23.58 9.15
N SER A 194 -0.10 -22.32 8.85
CA SER A 194 0.80 -21.16 8.99
C SER A 194 0.04 -19.87 9.24
N HIS A 195 0.75 -18.87 9.69
CA HIS A 195 0.27 -17.50 9.80
C HIS A 195 1.43 -16.50 9.66
N MET A 196 1.10 -15.25 9.43
CA MET A 196 2.04 -14.13 9.46
C MET A 196 2.22 -13.67 10.91
N SER A 197 3.40 -13.88 11.50
CA SER A 197 3.64 -13.53 12.91
C SER A 197 4.07 -12.08 13.12
N GLN A 198 4.69 -11.44 12.12
CA GLN A 198 5.07 -10.03 12.15
C GLN A 198 4.93 -9.41 10.75
N LEU A 199 4.62 -8.12 10.70
CA LEU A 199 4.60 -7.35 9.45
C LEU A 199 4.90 -5.88 9.71
N THR A 200 5.73 -5.30 8.82
CA THR A 200 6.04 -3.88 8.75
C THR A 200 6.05 -3.45 7.29
N ARG A 201 5.36 -2.37 6.95
CA ARG A 201 5.45 -1.81 5.59
C ARG A 201 6.62 -0.84 5.50
N ILE A 202 7.66 -1.22 4.77
CA ILE A 202 8.89 -0.40 4.63
C ILE A 202 8.83 0.57 3.44
N LYS A 203 7.91 0.35 2.49
CA LYS A 203 7.72 1.24 1.32
C LYS A 203 6.27 1.31 0.90
N SER A 204 5.82 2.50 0.50
CA SER A 204 4.51 2.73 -0.12
C SER A 204 4.63 3.78 -1.22
N GLY A 205 4.58 3.34 -2.49
CA GLY A 205 4.87 4.18 -3.65
C GLY A 205 6.28 4.77 -3.60
N PRO A 206 6.43 6.11 -3.71
CA PRO A 206 7.74 6.74 -3.67
C PRO A 206 8.33 6.89 -2.26
N PHE A 207 7.57 6.61 -1.19
CA PHE A 207 7.96 6.85 0.19
C PHE A 207 8.52 5.59 0.85
N ILE A 208 9.65 5.76 1.57
CA ILE A 208 10.36 4.70 2.30
C ILE A 208 10.43 5.04 3.79
N SER A 209 10.74 4.06 4.62
CA SER A 209 10.81 4.15 6.09
C SER A 209 11.65 5.32 6.59
N GLU A 210 12.81 5.54 5.98
CA GLU A 210 13.80 6.55 6.36
C GLU A 210 13.30 7.99 6.18
N GLN A 211 12.25 8.18 5.39
CA GLN A 211 11.64 9.49 5.13
C GLN A 211 10.48 9.79 6.08
N CYS A 212 10.05 8.80 6.87
CA CYS A 212 8.87 8.91 7.69
C CYS A 212 9.15 9.61 9.01
N VAL A 213 8.13 10.30 9.51
CA VAL A 213 8.07 10.85 10.86
C VAL A 213 6.96 10.17 11.65
N THR A 214 7.15 10.03 12.96
CA THR A 214 6.10 9.55 13.87
C THR A 214 5.09 10.66 14.19
N LEU A 215 3.95 10.30 14.77
CA LEU A 215 2.97 11.29 15.24
C LEU A 215 3.55 12.22 16.30
N SER A 216 4.39 11.73 17.20
CA SER A 216 5.06 12.52 18.22
C SER A 216 6.06 13.53 17.62
N GLN A 217 6.79 13.12 16.58
CA GLN A 217 7.67 14.02 15.85
C GLN A 217 6.88 15.11 15.10
N LEU A 218 5.73 14.73 14.48
CA LEU A 218 4.85 15.70 13.85
C LEU A 218 4.32 16.71 14.86
N GLU A 219 3.90 16.27 16.04
CA GLU A 219 3.40 17.14 17.11
C GLU A 219 4.47 18.17 17.53
N ALA A 220 5.70 17.74 17.79
CA ALA A 220 6.83 18.60 18.09
C ALA A 220 7.10 19.65 16.98
N LEU A 221 7.01 19.24 15.71
CA LEU A 221 7.19 20.15 14.57
C LEU A 221 6.03 21.17 14.44
N VAL A 222 4.82 20.77 14.80
CA VAL A 222 3.67 21.69 14.84
C VAL A 222 3.86 22.74 15.93
N GLU A 223 4.30 22.35 17.13
CA GLU A 223 4.61 23.29 18.23
C GLU A 223 5.70 24.28 17.84
N GLN A 224 6.68 23.85 17.08
CA GLN A 224 7.77 24.68 16.54
C GLN A 224 7.38 25.50 15.29
N GLN A 225 6.15 25.39 14.81
CA GLN A 225 5.66 26.00 13.56
C GLN A 225 6.42 25.53 12.30
N GLN A 226 7.01 24.35 12.33
CA GLN A 226 7.83 23.76 11.27
C GLN A 226 7.16 22.60 10.52
N ALA A 227 5.87 22.34 10.75
CA ALA A 227 5.17 21.22 10.14
C ALA A 227 5.20 21.21 8.60
N ALA A 228 5.36 22.37 7.96
CA ALA A 228 5.47 22.45 6.50
C ALA A 228 6.76 21.81 5.96
N SER A 229 7.84 21.76 6.74
CA SER A 229 9.15 21.26 6.29
C SER A 229 9.18 19.77 6.01
N ILE A 230 8.25 19.01 6.60
CA ILE A 230 8.16 17.54 6.41
C ILE A 230 7.15 17.14 5.33
N LEU A 231 6.35 18.08 4.84
CA LEU A 231 5.40 17.78 3.76
C LEU A 231 6.15 17.70 2.43
N ARG A 232 5.92 16.59 1.75
CA ARG A 232 6.49 16.34 0.42
C ARG A 232 5.54 16.86 -0.64
N PRO A 233 6.06 17.40 -1.74
CA PRO A 233 5.23 17.87 -2.84
C PRO A 233 4.46 16.72 -3.49
N LEU A 234 3.24 17.02 -3.99
CA LEU A 234 2.38 16.01 -4.61
C LEU A 234 2.98 15.45 -5.92
N GLU A 235 3.88 16.20 -6.53
CA GLU A 235 4.64 15.83 -7.73
C GLU A 235 5.49 14.57 -7.54
N GLU A 236 5.87 14.26 -6.29
CA GLU A 236 6.65 13.04 -5.99
C GLU A 236 5.91 11.77 -6.41
N VAL A 237 4.58 11.80 -6.45
CA VAL A 237 3.75 10.67 -6.87
C VAL A 237 3.91 10.39 -8.38
N PHE A 238 4.28 11.41 -9.14
CA PHE A 238 4.33 11.35 -10.61
C PHE A 238 5.75 11.34 -11.17
N ARG A 239 6.78 11.06 -10.37
CA ARG A 239 8.19 11.07 -10.81
C ARG A 239 8.49 10.17 -12.02
N THR A 240 7.69 9.13 -12.22
CA THR A 240 7.83 8.20 -13.35
C THR A 240 7.03 8.61 -14.58
N TYR A 241 6.18 9.64 -14.46
CA TYR A 241 5.39 10.15 -15.58
C TYR A 241 6.21 11.15 -16.39
N PRO A 242 6.10 11.14 -17.72
CA PRO A 242 6.72 12.16 -18.57
C PRO A 242 6.26 13.56 -18.13
N ARG A 243 7.22 14.49 -18.06
CA ARG A 243 6.96 15.90 -17.77
C ARG A 243 6.85 16.70 -19.06
N VAL A 244 5.85 17.55 -19.13
CA VAL A 244 5.63 18.49 -20.23
C VAL A 244 5.47 19.90 -19.66
N ASP A 245 6.41 20.78 -19.93
CA ASP A 245 6.29 22.19 -19.61
C ASP A 245 5.45 22.90 -20.70
N ILE A 246 4.35 23.51 -20.29
CA ILE A 246 3.33 24.07 -21.19
C ILE A 246 3.69 25.51 -21.55
N SER A 247 3.74 25.81 -22.86
CA SER A 247 3.98 27.17 -23.36
C SER A 247 2.79 28.10 -23.06
N GLU A 248 3.05 29.40 -23.08
CA GLU A 248 2.06 30.45 -22.81
C GLU A 248 0.78 30.30 -23.69
N GLU A 249 0.96 29.89 -24.94
CA GLU A 249 -0.14 29.66 -25.91
C GLU A 249 -1.19 28.66 -25.39
N PHE A 250 -0.76 27.61 -24.70
CA PHE A 250 -1.67 26.56 -24.19
C PHE A 250 -2.05 26.74 -22.72
N MET A 251 -1.45 27.69 -22.02
CA MET A 251 -1.60 27.87 -20.58
C MET A 251 -3.07 28.00 -20.16
N THR A 252 -3.84 28.85 -20.84
CA THR A 252 -5.25 29.08 -20.53
C THR A 252 -6.10 27.83 -20.82
N LYS A 253 -5.83 27.13 -21.95
CA LYS A 253 -6.52 25.90 -22.29
C LYS A 253 -6.28 24.83 -21.23
N VAL A 254 -5.03 24.63 -20.81
CA VAL A 254 -4.65 23.63 -19.81
C VAL A 254 -5.24 23.95 -18.44
N LYS A 255 -5.13 25.20 -17.96
CA LYS A 255 -5.73 25.63 -16.68
C LYS A 255 -7.25 25.39 -16.62
N ASN A 256 -7.93 25.47 -17.75
CA ASN A 256 -9.38 25.22 -17.87
C ASN A 256 -9.72 23.74 -18.16
N GLY A 257 -8.74 22.84 -18.22
CA GLY A 257 -8.97 21.43 -18.50
C GLY A 257 -9.50 21.16 -19.92
N ALA A 258 -9.12 21.98 -20.89
CA ALA A 258 -9.60 21.84 -22.28
C ALA A 258 -9.03 20.57 -22.95
N ILE A 259 -9.79 20.02 -23.89
CA ILE A 259 -9.29 18.97 -24.79
C ILE A 259 -8.30 19.63 -25.76
N LEU A 260 -7.14 18.99 -25.91
CA LEU A 260 -6.07 19.38 -26.83
C LEU A 260 -5.94 18.35 -27.93
N THR A 261 -5.16 18.64 -28.96
CA THR A 261 -4.88 17.70 -30.04
C THR A 261 -3.45 17.18 -29.93
N THR A 262 -3.21 15.97 -30.41
CA THR A 262 -1.84 15.42 -30.53
C THR A 262 -0.98 16.16 -31.54
N LYS A 263 -1.59 16.98 -32.41
CA LYS A 263 -0.86 17.90 -33.31
C LYS A 263 -0.28 19.09 -32.54
N GLU A 264 -1.01 19.59 -31.52
CA GLU A 264 -0.55 20.69 -30.67
C GLU A 264 0.57 20.22 -29.72
N LEU A 265 0.48 18.99 -29.20
CA LEU A 265 1.43 18.40 -28.26
C LEU A 265 1.80 16.95 -28.69
N PRO A 266 2.59 16.79 -29.75
CA PRO A 266 2.89 15.48 -30.33
C PRO A 266 3.72 14.56 -29.41
N GLN A 267 4.41 15.12 -28.43
CA GLN A 267 5.20 14.39 -27.43
C GLN A 267 4.35 13.64 -26.39
N VAL A 268 3.04 13.96 -26.28
CA VAL A 268 2.14 13.33 -25.29
C VAL A 268 1.50 12.07 -25.89
N ILE A 269 2.20 10.97 -25.81
CA ILE A 269 1.74 9.65 -26.28
C ILE A 269 1.19 8.75 -25.18
N GLU A 270 1.42 9.12 -23.93
CA GLU A 270 1.01 8.42 -22.71
C GLU A 270 0.63 9.44 -21.62
N PRO A 271 0.03 9.02 -20.49
CA PRO A 271 -0.25 9.93 -19.39
C PRO A 271 0.99 10.71 -18.97
N SER A 272 0.90 12.05 -19.03
CA SER A 272 2.00 12.97 -18.83
C SER A 272 1.60 14.10 -17.89
N THR A 273 2.54 14.54 -17.06
CA THR A 273 2.35 15.67 -16.13
C THR A 273 2.59 16.98 -16.81
N PHE A 274 1.63 17.90 -16.70
CA PHE A 274 1.69 19.23 -17.32
C PHE A 274 2.03 20.29 -16.29
N TYR A 275 3.11 21.00 -16.56
CA TYR A 275 3.64 22.07 -15.70
C TYR A 275 3.47 23.43 -16.37
N ILE A 276 3.09 24.42 -15.58
CA ILE A 276 3.06 25.84 -15.96
C ILE A 276 3.86 26.61 -14.92
N GLU A 277 4.87 27.36 -15.37
CA GLU A 277 5.75 28.13 -14.49
C GLU A 277 6.36 27.31 -13.33
N GLY A 278 6.62 26.03 -13.58
CA GLY A 278 7.20 25.10 -12.60
C GLY A 278 6.20 24.44 -11.65
N GLU A 279 4.92 24.82 -11.69
CA GLU A 279 3.85 24.18 -10.91
C GLU A 279 3.17 23.07 -11.70
N LEU A 280 2.91 21.92 -11.06
CA LEU A 280 2.11 20.85 -11.61
C LEU A 280 0.62 21.26 -11.63
N ILE A 281 0.06 21.37 -12.83
CA ILE A 281 -1.31 21.80 -13.04
C ILE A 281 -2.26 20.63 -13.33
N ALA A 282 -1.80 19.66 -14.12
CA ALA A 282 -2.65 18.56 -14.53
C ALA A 282 -1.86 17.31 -14.94
N LEU A 283 -2.55 16.18 -14.92
CA LEU A 283 -2.18 14.97 -15.63
C LEU A 283 -3.05 14.89 -16.87
N TYR A 284 -2.45 14.86 -18.05
CA TYR A 284 -3.11 14.67 -19.34
C TYR A 284 -2.71 13.35 -19.95
N GLY A 285 -3.57 12.82 -20.81
CA GLY A 285 -3.25 11.62 -21.58
C GLY A 285 -4.11 11.51 -22.83
N PRO A 286 -3.82 10.52 -23.70
CA PRO A 286 -4.63 10.23 -24.88
C PRO A 286 -6.10 10.04 -24.52
N HIS A 287 -6.99 10.55 -25.35
CA HIS A 287 -8.43 10.37 -25.16
C HIS A 287 -8.80 8.89 -25.42
N PRO A 288 -9.52 8.19 -24.51
CA PRO A 288 -9.75 6.75 -24.63
C PRO A 288 -10.58 6.36 -25.87
N GLU A 289 -11.44 7.25 -26.37
CA GLU A 289 -12.39 6.96 -27.46
C GLU A 289 -12.12 7.77 -28.73
N LYS A 290 -11.34 8.85 -28.65
CA LYS A 290 -11.15 9.79 -29.78
C LYS A 290 -9.68 9.90 -30.13
N ASN A 291 -9.27 9.24 -31.21
CA ASN A 291 -7.90 9.30 -31.69
C ASN A 291 -7.47 10.74 -32.01
N GLY A 292 -6.22 11.05 -31.71
CA GLY A 292 -5.64 12.37 -31.99
C GLY A 292 -6.03 13.47 -31.00
N LEU A 293 -6.77 13.14 -29.92
CA LEU A 293 -7.12 14.08 -28.86
C LEU A 293 -6.44 13.71 -27.53
N LEU A 294 -6.13 14.74 -26.75
CA LEU A 294 -5.62 14.65 -25.38
C LEU A 294 -6.66 15.23 -24.43
N LYS A 295 -6.89 14.57 -23.29
CA LYS A 295 -7.81 15.09 -22.28
C LYS A 295 -7.15 15.13 -20.90
N PRO A 296 -7.63 16.01 -20.00
CA PRO A 296 -7.20 15.94 -18.60
C PRO A 296 -7.69 14.64 -17.96
N ILE A 297 -6.77 13.93 -17.32
CA ILE A 297 -7.06 12.79 -16.46
C ILE A 297 -7.32 13.31 -15.05
N LYS A 298 -6.50 14.30 -14.62
CA LYS A 298 -6.62 14.93 -13.31
C LYS A 298 -6.16 16.38 -13.35
N MET A 299 -6.89 17.27 -12.66
CA MET A 299 -6.51 18.67 -12.42
C MET A 299 -6.11 18.86 -10.96
N PHE A 300 -5.01 19.60 -10.68
CA PHE A 300 -4.44 19.81 -9.34
C PHE A 300 -4.70 21.20 -8.78
#